data_11198c52a12cb713d4d551b8dc6e6c8e
#
_entry.id   11198c52a12cb713d4d551b8dc6e6c8e
#
_cell.length_a   1.000
_cell.length_b   1.000
_cell.length_c   1.000
_cell.angle_alpha   90.00
_cell.angle_beta   90.00
_cell.angle_gamma   90.00
#
_symmetry.space_group_name_H-M   'P 1'
#
loop_
_entity.id
_entity.type
_entity.pdbx_description
1 polymer ?
#
loop_
_entity_poly.entity_id
_entity_poly.type
_entity_poly.pdbx_seq_one_letter_code
_entity_poly.pdbx_strand_id
1 'polypeptide(L)'
;MSDSKPLAGKTAIVTGASSGIGRAIAEHLGDAGAHVYLTGRTASLMDECKKHIEQQGGKAEVVTADIRDVTQVQDLINQAVESTGRLDIMVNNAGLEFPAKIMQGDPENWRTMLETNVLGLLVGCQAAVQAMRTCNAEGHIVNISSVSAQRNNTGVYGATKHAVNVISSSLREELEEDTIRVTNVMPGAIATNFARN
;
A
#
# COMPACT_ATOMS: atom_id res chain seq x y z
N MET A 1 -15.01 -28.69 -13.04
CA MET A 1 -14.20 -27.54 -13.42
C MET A 1 -13.56 -27.03 -12.13
N SER A 2 -12.24 -27.00 -12.03
CA SER A 2 -11.58 -26.48 -10.83
C SER A 2 -11.89 -24.99 -10.75
N ASP A 3 -12.66 -24.56 -9.75
CA ASP A 3 -12.84 -23.14 -9.43
C ASP A 3 -11.49 -22.60 -8.94
N SER A 4 -10.63 -22.21 -9.88
CA SER A 4 -9.39 -21.52 -9.52
C SER A 4 -9.75 -20.15 -8.95
N LYS A 5 -9.24 -19.83 -7.77
CA LYS A 5 -9.41 -18.50 -7.16
C LYS A 5 -8.96 -17.42 -8.16
N PRO A 6 -9.63 -16.26 -8.24
CA PRO A 6 -9.40 -15.27 -9.30
C PRO A 6 -7.97 -14.68 -9.30
N LEU A 7 -7.26 -14.72 -8.18
CA LEU A 7 -5.88 -14.24 -8.05
C LEU A 7 -4.87 -15.38 -7.84
N ALA A 8 -5.24 -16.61 -8.16
CA ALA A 8 -4.32 -17.74 -8.06
C ALA A 8 -3.05 -17.51 -8.91
N GLY A 9 -1.87 -17.68 -8.30
CA GLY A 9 -0.57 -17.46 -8.95
C GLY A 9 -0.16 -15.97 -9.06
N LYS A 10 -0.93 -15.05 -8.48
CA LYS A 10 -0.59 -13.64 -8.40
C LYS A 10 0.15 -13.32 -7.09
N THR A 11 1.07 -12.36 -7.14
CA THR A 11 1.81 -11.86 -5.97
C THR A 11 1.39 -10.43 -5.67
N ALA A 12 1.04 -10.18 -4.42
CA ALA A 12 0.60 -8.88 -3.92
C ALA A 12 1.45 -8.39 -2.75
N ILE A 13 1.76 -7.10 -2.71
CA ILE A 13 2.35 -6.43 -1.56
C ILE A 13 1.33 -5.44 -1.00
N VAL A 14 1.12 -5.45 0.31
CA VAL A 14 0.24 -4.50 1.01
C VAL A 14 1.02 -3.79 2.11
N THR A 15 1.19 -2.46 1.96
CA THR A 15 1.84 -1.65 2.98
C THR A 15 0.84 -1.21 4.05
N GLY A 16 1.29 -1.14 5.31
CA GLY A 16 0.41 -0.85 6.45
C GLY A 16 -0.62 -1.96 6.71
N ALA A 17 -0.23 -3.22 6.49
CA ALA A 17 -1.09 -4.39 6.61
C ALA A 17 -1.36 -4.82 8.07
N SER A 18 -0.82 -4.11 9.06
CA SER A 18 -0.96 -4.46 10.48
C SER A 18 -2.36 -4.22 11.06
N SER A 19 -3.17 -3.37 10.43
CA SER A 19 -4.51 -3.03 10.95
C SER A 19 -5.41 -2.38 9.88
N GLY A 20 -6.67 -2.18 10.22
CA GLY A 20 -7.62 -1.36 9.47
C GLY A 20 -7.78 -1.78 8.01
N ILE A 21 -7.73 -0.79 7.11
CA ILE A 21 -7.94 -0.99 5.66
C ILE A 21 -6.90 -1.93 5.07
N GLY A 22 -5.61 -1.74 5.40
CA GLY A 22 -4.52 -2.55 4.87
C GLY A 22 -4.67 -4.03 5.24
N ARG A 23 -5.02 -4.33 6.50
CA ARG A 23 -5.30 -5.70 6.94
C ARG A 23 -6.48 -6.31 6.17
N ALA A 24 -7.59 -5.60 6.06
CA ALA A 24 -8.77 -6.09 5.34
C ALA A 24 -8.47 -6.35 3.86
N ILE A 25 -7.71 -5.45 3.20
CA ILE A 25 -7.29 -5.65 1.81
C ILE A 25 -6.41 -6.91 1.69
N ALA A 26 -5.44 -7.08 2.59
CA ALA A 26 -4.54 -8.22 2.56
C ALA A 26 -5.29 -9.56 2.74
N GLU A 27 -6.22 -9.62 3.70
CA GLU A 27 -7.07 -10.79 3.93
C GLU A 27 -7.88 -11.13 2.66
N HIS A 28 -8.55 -10.15 2.04
CA HIS A 28 -9.34 -10.38 0.82
C HIS A 28 -8.48 -10.79 -0.39
N LEU A 29 -7.27 -10.25 -0.55
CA LEU A 29 -6.35 -10.68 -1.61
C LEU A 29 -5.89 -12.13 -1.39
N GLY A 30 -5.60 -12.51 -0.14
CA GLY A 30 -5.27 -13.88 0.23
C GLY A 30 -6.43 -14.85 -0.03
N ASP A 31 -7.65 -14.47 0.36
CA ASP A 31 -8.87 -15.25 0.11
C ASP A 31 -9.13 -15.44 -1.39
N ALA A 32 -8.80 -14.43 -2.19
CA ALA A 32 -8.87 -14.48 -3.64
C ALA A 32 -7.74 -15.32 -4.30
N GLY A 33 -6.78 -15.80 -3.52
CA GLY A 33 -5.72 -16.72 -3.96
C GLY A 33 -4.37 -16.07 -4.27
N ALA A 34 -4.19 -14.78 -4.00
CA ALA A 34 -2.89 -14.16 -4.12
C ALA A 34 -1.91 -14.63 -3.03
N HIS A 35 -0.62 -14.68 -3.35
CA HIS A 35 0.43 -14.74 -2.34
C HIS A 35 0.69 -13.31 -1.84
N VAL A 36 0.39 -13.03 -0.56
CA VAL A 36 0.37 -11.67 -0.03
C VAL A 36 1.58 -11.39 0.86
N TYR A 37 2.35 -10.38 0.52
CA TYR A 37 3.41 -9.83 1.35
C TYR A 37 2.85 -8.71 2.21
N LEU A 38 2.79 -8.96 3.52
CA LEU A 38 2.29 -8.05 4.54
C LEU A 38 3.44 -7.20 5.04
N THR A 39 3.38 -5.89 4.86
CA THR A 39 4.43 -5.04 5.39
C THR A 39 3.94 -3.92 6.30
N GLY A 40 4.77 -3.63 7.30
CA GLY A 40 4.55 -2.64 8.33
C GLY A 40 5.69 -2.70 9.35
N ARG A 41 5.62 -1.87 10.39
CA ARG A 41 6.68 -1.75 11.41
C ARG A 41 6.59 -2.80 12.53
N THR A 42 5.45 -3.43 12.72
CA THR A 42 5.18 -4.33 13.86
C THR A 42 4.80 -5.71 13.37
N ALA A 43 5.75 -6.65 13.43
CA ALA A 43 5.56 -8.01 12.93
C ALA A 43 4.37 -8.72 13.59
N SER A 44 4.24 -8.67 14.92
CA SER A 44 3.22 -9.42 15.67
C SER A 44 1.78 -9.12 15.23
N LEU A 45 1.49 -7.87 14.82
CA LEU A 45 0.17 -7.49 14.31
C LEU A 45 -0.08 -8.04 12.89
N MET A 46 0.97 -8.19 12.09
CA MET A 46 0.90 -8.77 10.75
C MET A 46 0.84 -10.30 10.82
N ASP A 47 1.43 -10.92 11.83
CA ASP A 47 1.34 -12.37 12.06
C ASP A 47 -0.10 -12.85 12.29
N GLU A 48 -0.95 -12.04 12.91
CA GLU A 48 -2.37 -12.33 13.04
C GLU A 48 -3.07 -12.34 11.68
N CYS A 49 -2.77 -11.35 10.82
CA CYS A 49 -3.28 -11.28 9.46
C CYS A 49 -2.80 -12.48 8.63
N LYS A 50 -1.50 -12.82 8.70
CA LYS A 50 -0.92 -14.00 8.06
C LYS A 50 -1.64 -15.28 8.46
N LYS A 51 -1.80 -15.51 9.76
CA LYS A 51 -2.53 -16.69 10.27
C LYS A 51 -3.96 -16.77 9.75
N HIS A 52 -4.66 -15.64 9.67
CA HIS A 52 -6.01 -15.60 9.11
C HIS A 52 -6.01 -16.05 7.64
N ILE A 53 -5.13 -15.49 6.81
CA ILE A 53 -5.00 -15.85 5.39
C ILE A 53 -4.67 -17.34 5.22
N GLU A 54 -3.73 -17.86 6.00
CA GLU A 54 -3.33 -19.28 5.95
C GLU A 54 -4.45 -20.23 6.38
N GLN A 55 -5.24 -19.87 7.39
CA GLN A 55 -6.42 -20.63 7.81
C GLN A 55 -7.50 -20.73 6.72
N GLN A 56 -7.59 -19.74 5.84
CA GLN A 56 -8.47 -19.76 4.66
C GLN A 56 -7.82 -20.43 3.42
N GLY A 57 -6.66 -21.07 3.60
CA GLY A 57 -5.92 -21.76 2.55
C GLY A 57 -5.18 -20.84 1.56
N GLY A 58 -4.97 -19.58 1.95
CA GLY A 58 -4.14 -18.62 1.24
C GLY A 58 -2.65 -18.72 1.60
N LYS A 59 -1.84 -17.84 1.00
CA LYS A 59 -0.40 -17.72 1.29
C LYS A 59 -0.07 -16.29 1.68
N ALA A 60 0.66 -16.10 2.77
CA ALA A 60 1.13 -14.78 3.17
C ALA A 60 2.52 -14.83 3.81
N GLU A 61 3.30 -13.78 3.60
CA GLU A 61 4.60 -13.55 4.24
C GLU A 61 4.59 -12.22 4.98
N VAL A 62 5.25 -12.18 6.13
CA VAL A 62 5.44 -10.95 6.90
C VAL A 62 6.85 -10.43 6.65
N VAL A 63 6.92 -9.19 6.16
CA VAL A 63 8.19 -8.49 5.96
C VAL A 63 8.12 -7.13 6.67
N THR A 64 8.89 -6.98 7.74
CA THR A 64 8.98 -5.69 8.44
C THR A 64 9.77 -4.69 7.62
N ALA A 65 9.14 -3.54 7.34
CA ALA A 65 9.80 -2.43 6.67
C ALA A 65 9.19 -1.08 7.10
N ASP A 66 10.03 -0.08 7.19
CA ASP A 66 9.60 1.31 7.24
C ASP A 66 9.56 1.86 5.81
N ILE A 67 8.36 2.21 5.34
CA ILE A 67 8.18 2.69 3.96
C ILE A 67 8.86 4.04 3.69
N ARG A 68 9.34 4.76 4.72
CA ARG A 68 10.14 5.97 4.60
C ARG A 68 11.58 5.69 4.20
N ASP A 69 12.03 4.44 4.37
CA ASP A 69 13.35 3.98 4.00
C ASP A 69 13.31 3.34 2.59
N VAL A 70 13.96 4.02 1.65
CA VAL A 70 14.00 3.61 0.23
C VAL A 70 14.58 2.20 0.07
N THR A 71 15.64 1.89 0.83
CA THR A 71 16.32 0.59 0.76
C THR A 71 15.40 -0.53 1.24
N GLN A 72 14.72 -0.33 2.37
CA GLN A 72 13.79 -1.34 2.90
C GLN A 72 12.61 -1.60 1.96
N VAL A 73 12.10 -0.56 1.27
CA VAL A 73 11.05 -0.74 0.25
C VAL A 73 11.56 -1.53 -0.94
N GLN A 74 12.78 -1.25 -1.40
CA GLN A 74 13.39 -1.99 -2.51
C GLN A 74 13.63 -3.46 -2.12
N ASP A 75 14.15 -3.72 -0.92
CA ASP A 75 14.41 -5.07 -0.42
C ASP A 75 13.12 -5.89 -0.27
N LEU A 76 12.05 -5.27 0.22
CA LEU A 76 10.72 -5.88 0.28
C LEU A 76 10.25 -6.37 -1.09
N ILE A 77 10.37 -5.51 -2.10
CA ILE A 77 9.92 -5.84 -3.46
C ILE A 77 10.82 -6.91 -4.08
N ASN A 78 12.14 -6.79 -3.91
CA ASN A 78 13.10 -7.80 -4.37
C ASN A 78 12.81 -9.16 -3.74
N GLN A 79 12.59 -9.22 -2.42
CA GLN A 79 12.26 -10.46 -1.72
C GLN A 79 10.98 -11.11 -2.27
N ALA A 80 9.94 -10.31 -2.54
CA ALA A 80 8.70 -10.82 -3.11
C ALA A 80 8.93 -11.41 -4.52
N VAL A 81 9.69 -10.70 -5.37
CA VAL A 81 10.00 -11.14 -6.74
C VAL A 81 10.93 -12.36 -6.74
N GLU A 82 11.98 -12.38 -5.92
CA GLU A 82 12.90 -13.53 -5.81
C GLU A 82 12.18 -14.81 -5.39
N SER A 83 11.24 -14.69 -4.45
CA SER A 83 10.49 -15.84 -3.92
C SER A 83 9.42 -16.38 -4.87
N THR A 84 8.77 -15.49 -5.64
CA THR A 84 7.59 -15.84 -6.43
C THR A 84 7.77 -15.71 -7.95
N GLY A 85 8.87 -15.08 -8.38
CA GLY A 85 9.17 -14.80 -9.79
C GLY A 85 8.39 -13.61 -10.35
N ARG A 86 7.55 -12.92 -9.56
CA ARG A 86 6.67 -11.86 -10.08
C ARG A 86 6.16 -10.89 -9.01
N LEU A 87 5.73 -9.72 -9.46
CA LEU A 87 4.89 -8.80 -8.69
C LEU A 87 3.71 -8.37 -9.56
N ASP A 88 2.49 -8.60 -9.09
CA ASP A 88 1.26 -8.26 -9.83
C ASP A 88 0.49 -7.10 -9.20
N ILE A 89 0.49 -7.01 -7.88
CA ILE A 89 -0.32 -6.02 -7.16
C ILE A 89 0.55 -5.31 -6.11
N MET A 90 0.56 -3.98 -6.17
CA MET A 90 1.14 -3.14 -5.12
C MET A 90 0.06 -2.26 -4.50
N VAL A 91 -0.20 -2.43 -3.21
CA VAL A 91 -1.15 -1.61 -2.45
C VAL A 91 -0.38 -0.67 -1.54
N ASN A 92 -0.28 0.59 -1.94
CA ASN A 92 0.27 1.68 -1.14
C ASN A 92 -0.80 2.19 -0.18
N ASN A 93 -0.96 1.49 0.95
CA ASN A 93 -1.96 1.81 1.97
C ASN A 93 -1.35 2.45 3.22
N ALA A 94 -0.09 2.20 3.51
CA ALA A 94 0.55 2.80 4.68
C ALA A 94 0.38 4.32 4.70
N GLY A 95 0.00 4.86 5.83
CA GLY A 95 -0.22 6.28 6.03
C GLY A 95 -0.48 6.59 7.49
N LEU A 96 -0.40 7.85 7.84
CA LEU A 96 -0.70 8.34 9.18
C LEU A 96 -1.25 9.77 9.15
N GLU A 97 -1.90 10.16 10.21
CA GLU A 97 -2.44 11.50 10.41
C GLU A 97 -2.07 12.01 11.80
N PHE A 98 -1.54 13.22 11.86
CA PHE A 98 -1.42 14.01 13.09
C PHE A 98 -2.37 15.20 12.96
N PRO A 99 -3.57 15.15 13.57
CA PRO A 99 -4.57 16.21 13.41
C PRO A 99 -4.11 17.48 14.14
N ALA A 100 -3.91 18.53 13.38
CA ALA A 100 -3.60 19.86 13.91
C ALA A 100 -3.99 20.96 12.91
N LYS A 101 -4.36 22.12 13.43
CA LYS A 101 -4.40 23.35 12.62
C LYS A 101 -2.98 23.73 12.21
N ILE A 102 -2.79 24.28 11.01
CA ILE A 102 -1.46 24.65 10.51
C ILE A 102 -0.70 25.54 11.51
N MET A 103 -1.36 26.51 12.09
CA MET A 103 -0.74 27.45 13.06
C MET A 103 -0.37 26.82 14.43
N GLN A 104 -0.78 25.56 14.67
CA GLN A 104 -0.59 24.86 15.94
C GLN A 104 0.12 23.51 15.75
N GLY A 105 0.47 23.17 14.52
CA GLY A 105 1.07 21.89 14.19
C GLY A 105 2.57 21.87 14.47
N ASP A 106 3.06 20.68 14.74
CA ASP A 106 4.48 20.39 14.94
C ASP A 106 5.15 20.06 13.58
N PRO A 107 6.23 20.76 13.20
CA PRO A 107 6.98 20.48 11.97
C PRO A 107 7.47 19.01 11.86
N GLU A 108 7.81 18.35 12.94
CA GLU A 108 8.24 16.95 12.91
C GLU A 108 7.09 16.01 12.58
N ASN A 109 5.89 16.30 13.06
CA ASN A 109 4.68 15.57 12.64
C ASN A 109 4.37 15.80 11.16
N TRP A 110 4.58 17.01 10.64
CA TRP A 110 4.42 17.29 9.21
C TRP A 110 5.44 16.53 8.36
N ARG A 111 6.71 16.54 8.78
CA ARG A 111 7.78 15.78 8.12
C ARG A 111 7.40 14.29 8.04
N THR A 112 7.02 13.72 9.17
CA THR A 112 6.63 12.32 9.26
C THR A 112 5.43 11.98 8.36
N MET A 113 4.42 12.88 8.28
CA MET A 113 3.29 12.71 7.35
C MET A 113 3.73 12.78 5.89
N LEU A 114 4.59 13.71 5.52
CA LEU A 114 5.08 13.85 4.15
C LEU A 114 5.95 12.66 3.75
N GLU A 115 6.86 12.24 4.61
CA GLU A 115 7.71 11.07 4.37
C GLU A 115 6.89 9.78 4.22
N THR A 116 5.89 9.57 5.08
CA THR A 116 5.06 8.36 5.04
C THR A 116 4.04 8.39 3.91
N ASN A 117 3.20 9.45 3.85
CA ASN A 117 2.03 9.47 2.98
C ASN A 117 2.38 9.82 1.52
N VAL A 118 3.51 10.49 1.28
CA VAL A 118 3.91 10.98 -0.05
C VAL A 118 5.17 10.29 -0.53
N LEU A 119 6.31 10.47 0.16
CA LEU A 119 7.59 9.92 -0.29
C LEU A 119 7.56 8.39 -0.32
N GLY A 120 7.09 7.74 0.76
CA GLY A 120 7.00 6.29 0.82
C GLY A 120 6.09 5.70 -0.26
N LEU A 121 4.98 6.38 -0.56
CA LEU A 121 4.10 5.98 -1.67
C LEU A 121 4.80 6.13 -3.03
N LEU A 122 5.50 7.23 -3.27
CA LEU A 122 6.27 7.45 -4.52
C LEU A 122 7.32 6.36 -4.73
N VAL A 123 8.10 6.05 -3.69
CA VAL A 123 9.11 4.99 -3.73
C VAL A 123 8.45 3.62 -4.00
N GLY A 124 7.35 3.33 -3.31
CA GLY A 124 6.58 2.10 -3.54
C GLY A 124 6.06 2.00 -4.98
N CYS A 125 5.51 3.08 -5.54
CA CYS A 125 5.08 3.11 -6.94
C CYS A 125 6.25 2.86 -7.90
N GLN A 126 7.35 3.60 -7.74
CA GLN A 126 8.51 3.50 -8.63
C GLN A 126 9.11 2.09 -8.62
N ALA A 127 9.39 1.54 -7.44
CA ALA A 127 9.98 0.22 -7.31
C ALA A 127 9.05 -0.89 -7.81
N ALA A 128 7.74 -0.77 -7.55
CA ALA A 128 6.75 -1.71 -8.05
C ALA A 128 6.64 -1.70 -9.59
N VAL A 129 6.63 -0.52 -10.22
CA VAL A 129 6.61 -0.41 -11.69
C VAL A 129 7.83 -1.07 -12.31
N GLN A 130 9.03 -0.81 -11.75
CA GLN A 130 10.27 -1.42 -12.22
C GLN A 130 10.21 -2.96 -12.11
N ALA A 131 9.74 -3.49 -10.99
CA ALA A 131 9.58 -4.92 -10.78
C ALA A 131 8.55 -5.53 -11.74
N MET A 132 7.37 -4.92 -11.88
CA MET A 132 6.31 -5.37 -12.78
C MET A 132 6.78 -5.41 -14.24
N ARG A 133 7.51 -4.40 -14.71
CA ARG A 133 8.13 -4.38 -16.06
C ARG A 133 9.14 -5.51 -16.23
N THR A 134 10.03 -5.72 -15.24
CA THR A 134 11.04 -6.78 -15.26
C THR A 134 10.40 -8.17 -15.31
N CYS A 135 9.31 -8.38 -14.59
CA CYS A 135 8.57 -9.65 -14.56
C CYS A 135 7.59 -9.79 -15.74
N ASN A 136 7.47 -8.78 -16.60
CA ASN A 136 6.47 -8.72 -17.68
C ASN A 136 5.04 -9.00 -17.18
N ALA A 137 4.69 -8.41 -16.03
CA ALA A 137 3.41 -8.62 -15.37
C ALA A 137 2.34 -7.64 -15.89
N GLU A 138 1.09 -8.09 -15.97
CA GLU A 138 -0.07 -7.20 -16.03
C GLU A 138 -0.29 -6.63 -14.62
N GLY A 139 0.39 -5.52 -14.33
CA GLY A 139 0.49 -4.97 -12.99
C GLY A 139 -0.73 -4.14 -12.56
N HIS A 140 -0.94 -4.04 -11.25
CA HIS A 140 -1.93 -3.13 -10.69
C HIS A 140 -1.39 -2.41 -9.44
N ILE A 141 -1.25 -1.10 -9.53
CA ILE A 141 -0.91 -0.24 -8.39
C ILE A 141 -2.21 0.33 -7.82
N VAL A 142 -2.41 0.15 -6.52
CA VAL A 142 -3.56 0.68 -5.78
C VAL A 142 -3.06 1.63 -4.71
N ASN A 143 -3.36 2.92 -4.86
CA ASN A 143 -2.98 3.96 -3.91
C ASN A 143 -4.17 4.32 -3.02
N ILE A 144 -3.98 4.29 -1.70
CA ILE A 144 -5.02 4.66 -0.74
C ILE A 144 -4.88 6.14 -0.36
N SER A 145 -5.73 6.94 -0.95
CA SER A 145 -5.91 8.36 -0.66
C SER A 145 -6.92 8.58 0.48
N SER A 146 -7.78 9.57 0.38
CA SER A 146 -8.85 9.90 1.32
C SER A 146 -9.84 10.86 0.67
N VAL A 147 -11.11 10.88 1.12
CA VAL A 147 -12.04 11.98 0.80
C VAL A 147 -11.53 13.33 1.30
N SER A 148 -10.60 13.36 2.27
CA SER A 148 -9.90 14.56 2.70
C SER A 148 -9.10 15.24 1.59
N ALA A 149 -8.71 14.49 0.56
CA ALA A 149 -8.08 15.01 -0.66
C ALA A 149 -9.02 15.86 -1.55
N GLN A 150 -10.30 15.93 -1.25
CA GLN A 150 -11.29 16.75 -1.97
C GLN A 150 -11.74 17.97 -1.16
N ARG A 151 -11.16 18.19 0.02
CA ARG A 151 -11.59 19.24 0.96
C ARG A 151 -10.44 20.21 1.27
N ASN A 152 -10.76 21.50 1.40
CA ASN A 152 -9.77 22.55 1.62
C ASN A 152 -9.39 22.80 3.09
N ASN A 153 -10.05 22.15 4.04
CA ASN A 153 -9.90 22.41 5.49
C ASN A 153 -9.35 21.22 6.28
N THR A 154 -8.59 20.35 5.64
CA THR A 154 -8.09 19.10 6.22
C THR A 154 -6.61 19.14 6.61
N GLY A 155 -6.04 20.37 6.72
CA GLY A 155 -4.66 20.57 7.17
C GLY A 155 -3.61 19.88 6.30
N VAL A 156 -2.47 19.57 6.92
CA VAL A 156 -1.34 18.91 6.23
C VAL A 156 -1.70 17.50 5.79
N TYR A 157 -2.50 16.76 6.56
CA TYR A 157 -2.98 15.45 6.13
C TYR A 157 -3.71 15.50 4.79
N GLY A 158 -4.69 16.41 4.66
CA GLY A 158 -5.39 16.60 3.39
C GLY A 158 -4.45 16.98 2.25
N ALA A 159 -3.46 17.83 2.50
CA ALA A 159 -2.46 18.17 1.50
C ALA A 159 -1.67 16.93 1.04
N THR A 160 -1.27 16.03 1.95
CA THR A 160 -0.60 14.77 1.58
C THR A 160 -1.51 13.88 0.72
N LYS A 161 -2.81 13.83 1.03
CA LYS A 161 -3.77 13.02 0.25
C LYS A 161 -4.14 13.66 -1.10
N HIS A 162 -4.11 14.99 -1.22
CA HIS A 162 -4.15 15.68 -2.52
C HIS A 162 -2.92 15.31 -3.36
N ALA A 163 -1.73 15.29 -2.76
CA ALA A 163 -0.52 14.85 -3.45
C ALA A 163 -0.67 13.41 -4.00
N VAL A 164 -1.23 12.48 -3.22
CA VAL A 164 -1.51 11.10 -3.68
C VAL A 164 -2.44 11.08 -4.89
N ASN A 165 -3.46 11.95 -4.94
CA ASN A 165 -4.35 12.03 -6.10
C ASN A 165 -3.59 12.48 -7.36
N VAL A 166 -2.77 13.52 -7.25
CA VAL A 166 -1.97 14.03 -8.38
C VAL A 166 -0.94 12.99 -8.82
N ILE A 167 -0.20 12.39 -7.88
CA ILE A 167 0.77 11.32 -8.16
C ILE A 167 0.10 10.15 -8.90
N SER A 168 -1.07 9.73 -8.44
CA SER A 168 -1.80 8.62 -9.08
C SER A 168 -2.26 8.96 -10.50
N SER A 169 -2.62 10.22 -10.77
CA SER A 169 -3.00 10.67 -12.10
C SER A 169 -1.79 10.75 -13.03
N SER A 170 -0.70 11.38 -12.57
CA SER A 170 0.54 11.47 -13.35
C SER A 170 1.10 10.09 -13.68
N LEU A 171 1.15 9.19 -12.68
CA LEU A 171 1.62 7.84 -12.89
C LEU A 171 0.75 7.06 -13.91
N ARG A 172 -0.55 7.31 -13.94
CA ARG A 172 -1.46 6.70 -14.93
C ARG A 172 -1.15 7.17 -16.35
N GLU A 173 -0.84 8.46 -16.53
CA GLU A 173 -0.41 9.04 -17.81
C GLU A 173 0.95 8.47 -18.23
N GLU A 174 1.92 8.40 -17.32
CA GLU A 174 3.25 7.83 -17.59
C GLU A 174 3.22 6.34 -17.99
N LEU A 175 2.20 5.60 -17.56
CA LEU A 175 2.03 4.17 -17.81
C LEU A 175 0.98 3.86 -18.90
N GLU A 176 0.59 4.84 -19.72
CA GLU A 176 -0.46 4.66 -20.74
C GLU A 176 -0.13 3.55 -21.75
N GLU A 177 1.15 3.36 -22.07
CA GLU A 177 1.63 2.30 -22.97
C GLU A 177 1.96 0.98 -22.25
N ASP A 178 1.93 0.96 -20.92
CA ASP A 178 2.20 -0.23 -20.11
C ASP A 178 0.93 -1.09 -19.90
N THR A 179 1.14 -2.35 -19.57
CA THR A 179 0.06 -3.22 -19.06
C THR A 179 -0.20 -3.05 -17.57
N ILE A 180 0.29 -1.94 -16.98
CA ILE A 180 0.19 -1.63 -15.56
C ILE A 180 -0.92 -0.61 -15.33
N ARG A 181 -1.88 -0.95 -14.49
CA ARG A 181 -3.00 -0.07 -14.12
C ARG A 181 -2.73 0.66 -12.81
N VAL A 182 -3.27 1.87 -12.68
CA VAL A 182 -3.20 2.65 -11.44
C VAL A 182 -4.61 2.99 -10.98
N THR A 183 -4.97 2.56 -9.77
CA THR A 183 -6.24 2.90 -9.10
C THR A 183 -5.94 3.74 -7.87
N ASN A 184 -6.67 4.85 -7.75
CA ASN A 184 -6.67 5.68 -6.56
C ASN A 184 -7.99 5.50 -5.80
N VAL A 185 -7.92 5.01 -4.57
CA VAL A 185 -9.08 4.78 -3.70
C VAL A 185 -9.15 5.90 -2.67
N MET A 186 -10.31 6.52 -2.52
CA MET A 186 -10.55 7.61 -1.58
C MET A 186 -11.57 7.20 -0.51
N PRO A 187 -11.15 6.50 0.55
CA PRO A 187 -12.04 6.11 1.63
C PRO A 187 -12.61 7.33 2.36
N GLY A 188 -13.85 7.18 2.84
CA GLY A 188 -14.44 8.07 3.82
C GLY A 188 -14.00 7.76 5.25
N ALA A 189 -14.80 8.19 6.22
CA ALA A 189 -14.57 7.81 7.61
C ALA A 189 -14.83 6.31 7.80
N ILE A 190 -13.80 5.57 8.21
CA ILE A 190 -13.86 4.15 8.49
C ILE A 190 -13.49 3.93 9.94
N ALA A 191 -14.24 3.07 10.65
CA ALA A 191 -13.99 2.73 12.05
C ALA A 191 -12.70 1.89 12.16
N THR A 192 -11.56 2.56 12.26
CA THR A 192 -10.23 1.97 12.46
C THR A 192 -9.48 2.72 13.55
N ASN A 193 -8.32 2.21 13.96
CA ASN A 193 -7.44 2.89 14.91
C ASN A 193 -6.54 3.97 14.24
N PHE A 194 -6.76 4.30 12.98
CA PHE A 194 -5.92 5.21 12.19
C PHE A 194 -5.70 6.59 12.83
N ALA A 195 -6.74 7.18 13.42
CA ALA A 195 -6.66 8.49 14.06
C ALA A 195 -6.28 8.46 15.55
N ARG A 196 -5.87 7.30 16.08
CA ARG A 196 -5.50 7.10 17.50
C ARG A 196 -4.00 6.88 17.71
N ASN A 197 -3.22 6.91 16.63
CA ASN A 197 -1.75 6.73 16.66
C ASN A 197 -1.03 8.07 16.56
#